data_96bcaf657083ec4ecbbc2a6ecf12db92
#
_entry.id   96bcaf657083ec4ecbbc2a6ecf12db92
#
_cell.length_a   1.000
_cell.length_b   1.000
_cell.length_c   1.000
_cell.angle_alpha   90.00
_cell.angle_beta   90.00
_cell.angle_gamma   90.00
#
_symmetry.space_group_name_H-M   'P 1'
#
loop_
_entity.id
_entity.type
_entity.pdbx_description
1 polymer ?
#
loop_
_entity_poly.entity_id
_entity_poly.type
_entity_poly.pdbx_seq_one_letter_code
_entity_poly.pdbx_strand_id
1 'polypeptide(L)' 'MASEESKGEYIVEFQQHGTSVKVSVIDPVTMTEVSLVGPRSAGQEELQRAALAKLHYVMKKKAGETK' A
#
# COMPACT_ATOMS: atom_id res chain seq x y z
N MET A 1 1.62 -10.84 19.35
CA MET A 1 1.73 -10.71 18.87
C MET A 1 2.12 -10.65 18.24
N ALA A 2 2.14 -10.40 18.32
CA ALA A 2 2.64 -9.94 17.56
C ALA A 2 3.32 -10.44 16.57
N SER A 3 3.75 -11.35 16.66
CA SER A 3 4.47 -11.78 15.62
C SER A 3 3.77 -11.69 14.37
N GLU A 4 2.55 -12.01 14.29
CA GLU A 4 1.91 -11.86 13.08
C GLU A 4 1.72 -10.47 12.77
N GLU A 5 1.72 -9.65 13.76
CA GLU A 5 1.65 -8.27 13.47
C GLU A 5 2.80 -7.83 12.69
N SER A 6 3.97 -8.37 12.95
CA SER A 6 5.09 -7.91 12.21
C SER A 6 4.95 -8.25 10.76
N LYS A 7 4.25 -9.29 10.43
CA LYS A 7 4.03 -9.55 9.06
C LYS A 7 3.14 -8.50 8.44
N GLY A 8 2.32 -7.86 9.23
CA GLY A 8 1.46 -6.87 8.69
C GLY A 8 2.00 -5.48 8.76
N GLU A 9 3.27 -5.35 9.10
CA GLU A 9 3.85 -4.03 9.21
C GLU A 9 4.26 -3.54 7.86
N TYR A 10 3.47 -2.71 7.28
CA TYR A 10 3.79 -2.09 6.01
C TYR A 10 4.25 -0.68 6.26
N ILE A 11 5.09 -0.17 5.36
CA ILE A 11 5.52 1.22 5.43
C ILE A 11 4.59 2.02 4.55
N VAL A 12 3.96 3.03 5.13
CA VAL A 12 2.99 3.84 4.41
C VAL A 12 3.46 5.28 4.41
N GLU A 13 3.50 5.89 3.25
CA GLU A 13 3.89 7.28 3.12
C GLU A 13 2.83 8.06 2.39
N PHE A 14 2.59 9.27 2.83
CA PHE A 14 1.65 10.17 2.19
C PHE A 14 2.40 11.39 1.71
N GLN A 15 2.17 11.78 0.47
CA GLN A 15 2.74 12.99 -0.08
C GLN A 15 1.63 13.81 -0.69
N GLN A 16 1.53 15.05 -0.25
CA GLN A 16 0.49 15.92 -0.76
C GLN A 16 1.04 16.76 -1.88
N HIS A 17 0.34 16.80 -2.99
CA HIS A 17 0.73 17.58 -4.15
C HIS A 17 -0.50 18.37 -4.61
N GLY A 18 -0.62 19.59 -4.13
CA GLY A 18 -1.78 20.41 -4.49
C GLY A 18 -3.07 19.80 -3.97
N THR A 19 -3.97 19.48 -4.88
CA THR A 19 -5.23 18.86 -4.51
C THR A 19 -5.19 17.34 -4.55
N SER A 20 -4.03 16.77 -4.78
CA SER A 20 -3.86 15.32 -4.85
C SER A 20 -3.01 14.83 -3.71
N VAL A 21 -3.19 13.57 -3.36
CA VAL A 21 -2.37 12.91 -2.36
C VAL A 21 -1.87 11.61 -2.97
N LYS A 22 -0.58 11.40 -2.89
CA LYS A 22 0.02 10.15 -3.30
C LYS A 22 0.27 9.30 -2.07
N VAL A 23 -0.19 8.06 -2.12
CA VAL A 23 0.02 7.12 -1.03
C VAL A 23 0.90 6.00 -1.56
N SER A 24 1.98 5.75 -0.85
CA SER A 24 2.89 4.66 -1.19
C SER A 24 2.88 3.65 -0.05
N VAL A 25 2.80 2.38 -0.39
CA VAL A 25 2.82 1.31 0.60
C VAL A 25 3.90 0.33 0.18
N ILE A 26 4.76 -0.02 1.12
CA ILE A 26 5.87 -0.91 0.86
C ILE A 26 5.78 -2.08 1.81
N ASP A 27 5.89 -3.29 1.26
CA ASP A 27 6.01 -4.50 2.06
C ASP A 27 7.50 -4.75 2.28
N PRO A 28 8.00 -4.56 3.49
CA PRO A 28 9.44 -4.69 3.71
C PRO A 28 9.96 -6.12 3.58
N VAL A 29 9.08 -7.10 3.67
CA VAL A 29 9.54 -8.48 3.56
C VAL A 29 9.86 -8.83 2.12
N THR A 30 8.98 -8.48 1.20
CA THR A 30 9.19 -8.79 -0.20
C THR A 30 9.74 -7.62 -0.98
N MET A 31 9.83 -6.46 -0.37
CA MET A 31 10.26 -5.23 -1.01
C MET A 31 9.34 -4.84 -2.16
N THR A 32 8.10 -5.22 -2.06
CA THR A 32 7.11 -4.84 -3.05
C THR A 32 6.54 -3.48 -2.68
N GLU A 33 6.49 -2.59 -3.63
CA GLU A 33 5.99 -1.25 -3.38
C GLU A 33 4.92 -0.91 -4.39
N VAL A 34 3.84 -0.30 -3.93
CA VAL A 34 2.80 0.22 -4.80
C VAL A 34 2.49 1.63 -4.37
N SER A 35 1.89 2.38 -5.29
CA SER A 35 1.45 3.70 -4.95
C SER A 35 0.19 4.01 -5.72
N LEU A 36 -0.57 4.96 -5.22
CA LEU A 36 -1.72 5.45 -5.95
C LEU A 36 -1.91 6.91 -5.60
N VAL A 37 -2.65 7.61 -6.44
CA VAL A 37 -2.91 9.02 -6.26
C VAL A 37 -4.42 9.20 -6.18
N GLY A 38 -4.86 9.94 -5.20
CA GLY A 38 -6.26 10.23 -5.05
C GLY A 38 -6.48 11.68 -4.70
N PRO A 39 -7.74 12.09 -4.67
CA PRO A 39 -8.03 13.47 -4.31
C PRO A 39 -7.84 13.67 -2.82
N ARG A 40 -7.45 14.87 -2.48
CA ARG A 40 -7.27 15.22 -1.10
C ARG A 40 -8.53 15.01 -0.29
N SER A 41 -9.68 15.16 -0.94
CA SER A 41 -10.96 15.04 -0.26
C SER A 41 -11.28 13.60 0.13
N ALA A 42 -10.56 12.62 -0.39
CA ALA A 42 -10.89 11.23 -0.11
C ALA A 42 -10.51 10.80 1.30
N GLY A 43 -9.58 11.49 1.92
CA GLY A 43 -9.19 11.10 3.26
C GLY A 43 -8.09 10.04 3.24
N GLN A 44 -7.24 10.11 4.26
CA GLN A 44 -6.05 9.27 4.27
C GLN A 44 -6.40 7.82 4.52
N GLU A 45 -7.38 7.57 5.37
CA GLU A 45 -7.72 6.20 5.71
C GLU A 45 -8.24 5.46 4.49
N GLU A 46 -9.07 6.13 3.71
CA GLU A 46 -9.61 5.50 2.52
C GLU A 46 -8.52 5.26 1.50
N LEU A 47 -7.62 6.23 1.31
CA LEU A 47 -6.53 6.06 0.37
C LEU A 47 -5.58 4.97 0.81
N GLN A 48 -5.32 4.87 2.10
CA GLN A 48 -4.46 3.82 2.61
C GLN A 48 -5.07 2.45 2.39
N ARG A 49 -6.36 2.33 2.61
CA ARG A 49 -7.04 1.06 2.41
C ARG A 49 -6.96 0.64 0.95
N ALA A 50 -7.17 1.59 0.05
CA ALA A 50 -7.09 1.29 -1.37
C ALA A 50 -5.68 0.90 -1.78
N ALA A 51 -4.68 1.56 -1.21
CA ALA A 51 -3.29 1.23 -1.53
C ALA A 51 -2.92 -0.15 -1.02
N LEU A 52 -3.40 -0.50 0.17
CA LEU A 52 -3.14 -1.84 0.69
C LEU A 52 -3.80 -2.91 -0.16
N ALA A 53 -5.00 -2.63 -0.62
CA ALA A 53 -5.68 -3.58 -1.50
C ALA A 53 -4.89 -3.76 -2.79
N LYS A 54 -4.35 -2.67 -3.31
CA LYS A 54 -3.54 -2.76 -4.52
C LYS A 54 -2.28 -3.57 -4.27
N LEU A 55 -1.65 -3.37 -3.12
CA LEU A 55 -0.46 -4.13 -2.79
C LEU A 55 -0.76 -5.62 -2.72
N HIS A 56 -1.84 -5.98 -2.04
CA HIS A 56 -2.20 -7.37 -1.93
C HIS A 56 -2.50 -7.97 -3.29
N TYR A 57 -3.15 -7.22 -4.15
CA TYR A 57 -3.44 -7.69 -5.49
C TYR A 57 -2.15 -7.94 -6.27
N VAL A 58 -1.21 -7.01 -6.19
CA VAL A 58 0.05 -7.16 -6.89
C VAL A 58 0.82 -8.37 -6.38
N MET A 59 0.88 -8.54 -5.06
CA MET A 59 1.60 -9.65 -4.49
C MET A 59 0.96 -10.98 -4.87
N LYS A 60 -0.35 -11.02 -4.87
CA LYS A 60 -1.04 -12.24 -5.25
C LYS A 60 -0.80 -12.56 -6.72
N LYS A 61 -0.80 -11.54 -7.56
CA LYS A 61 -0.57 -11.76 -8.96
C LYS A 61 0.84 -12.24 -9.23
N LYS A 62 1.83 -11.68 -8.51
CA LYS A 62 3.19 -12.12 -8.69
C LYS A 62 3.33 -13.58 -8.28
N ALA A 63 2.71 -13.97 -7.20
CA ALA A 63 2.76 -15.36 -6.78
C ALA A 63 2.14 -16.27 -7.83
N GLY A 64 1.05 -15.82 -8.44
CA GLY A 64 0.43 -16.63 -9.47
C GLY A 64 1.26 -16.72 -10.72
N GLU A 65 2.08 -15.74 -10.98
CA GLU A 65 2.90 -15.75 -12.18
C GLU A 65 4.05 -16.69 -12.08
N THR A 66 4.36 -17.13 -10.87
CA THR A 66 5.54 -17.96 -10.74
C THR A 66 5.29 -19.36 -11.18
N LYS A 67 4.10 -19.74 -11.44
CA LYS A 67 3.86 -21.12 -11.85
C LYS A 67 4.24 -21.39 -13.27
#